data_0a1e1a9e442c4808ef8492ac3de1b7d5
#
_entry.id   0a1e1a9e442c4808ef8492ac3de1b7d5
#
_cell.length_a   1.000
_cell.length_b   1.000
_cell.length_c   1.000
_cell.angle_alpha   90.00
_cell.angle_beta   90.00
_cell.angle_gamma   90.00
#
_symmetry.space_group_name_H-M   'P 1'
#
loop_
_entity.id
_entity.type
_entity.pdbx_description
1 polymer ?
#
loop_
_entity_poly.entity_id
_entity_poly.type
_entity_poly.pdbx_seq_one_letter_code
_entity_poly.pdbx_strand_id
1 'polypeptide(L)'
;IEEHREGLVRSALEFSAKLAADVAVPVDRLVTVAKGVTPEDVERLVARTGFSRYPFLDKEGHVAGYLHLKDILYAADAAARTERVPRKRLRRLATVAPTEEIEDVLATMRGNGTHLARVVDPTGEVIGVIFLEDIVEELVGTISDAETR
;
A
#
# COMPACT_ATOMS: atom_id res chain seq x y z
N ILE A 1 25.11 -9.89 23.93
CA ILE A 1 24.22 -10.89 23.27
C ILE A 1 22.83 -10.88 23.94
N GLU A 2 22.76 -10.93 25.25
CA GLU A 2 21.48 -10.87 25.95
C GLU A 2 20.82 -9.53 25.79
N GLU A 3 21.55 -8.44 25.87
CA GLU A 3 21.03 -7.09 25.64
C GLU A 3 20.46 -6.95 24.24
N HIS A 4 21.13 -7.57 23.26
CA HIS A 4 20.64 -7.59 21.89
C HIS A 4 19.31 -8.34 21.78
N ARG A 5 19.20 -9.50 22.42
CA ARG A 5 17.95 -10.28 22.44
C ARG A 5 16.82 -9.51 23.10
N GLU A 6 17.10 -8.86 24.23
CA GLU A 6 16.09 -8.07 24.93
C GLU A 6 15.62 -6.90 24.08
N GLY A 7 16.55 -6.24 23.37
CA GLY A 7 16.22 -5.17 22.43
C GLY A 7 15.33 -5.64 21.29
N LEU A 8 15.63 -6.81 20.70
CA LEU A 8 14.83 -7.37 19.63
C LEU A 8 13.43 -7.78 20.10
N VAL A 9 13.32 -8.37 21.30
CA VAL A 9 12.03 -8.74 21.87
C VAL A 9 11.19 -7.49 22.12
N ARG A 10 11.79 -6.45 22.67
CA ARG A 10 11.10 -5.18 22.91
C ARG A 10 10.63 -4.55 21.62
N SER A 11 11.46 -4.57 20.58
CA SER A 11 11.12 -4.05 19.27
C SER A 11 9.97 -4.81 18.64
N ALA A 12 9.96 -6.13 18.78
CA ALA A 12 8.87 -6.96 18.28
C ALA A 12 7.55 -6.65 19.00
N LEU A 13 7.59 -6.42 20.32
CA LEU A 13 6.40 -6.03 21.10
C LEU A 13 5.90 -4.64 20.68
N GLU A 14 6.81 -3.69 20.45
CA GLU A 14 6.44 -2.35 19.98
C GLU A 14 5.82 -2.42 18.59
N PHE A 15 6.37 -3.25 17.70
CA PHE A 15 5.81 -3.49 16.38
C PHE A 15 4.40 -4.04 16.48
N SER A 16 4.21 -5.09 17.32
CA SER A 16 2.90 -5.71 17.52
C SER A 16 1.86 -4.76 18.12
N ALA A 17 2.32 -3.73 18.85
CA ALA A 17 1.40 -2.76 19.46
C ALA A 17 0.84 -1.74 18.46
N LYS A 18 1.45 -1.60 17.28
CA LYS A 18 0.96 -0.67 16.27
C LYS A 18 -0.24 -1.23 15.55
N LEU A 19 -1.13 -0.34 15.18
CA LEU A 19 -2.39 -0.66 14.51
C LEU A 19 -2.37 -0.22 13.05
N ALA A 20 -3.27 -0.79 12.27
CA ALA A 20 -3.46 -0.40 10.87
C ALA A 20 -3.59 1.11 10.70
N ALA A 21 -4.38 1.75 11.57
CA ALA A 21 -4.58 3.20 11.53
C ALA A 21 -3.27 3.98 11.70
N ASP A 22 -2.29 3.43 12.41
CA ASP A 22 -1.02 4.13 12.68
C ASP A 22 -0.10 4.19 11.46
N VAL A 23 -0.23 3.25 10.53
CA VAL A 23 0.65 3.15 9.36
C VAL A 23 -0.06 3.47 8.05
N ALA A 24 -1.37 3.64 8.07
CA ALA A 24 -2.15 3.96 6.88
C ALA A 24 -1.85 5.37 6.38
N VAL A 25 -1.74 5.51 5.07
CA VAL A 25 -1.70 6.82 4.43
C VAL A 25 -3.16 7.29 4.32
N PRO A 26 -3.49 8.45 4.90
CA PRO A 26 -4.86 8.98 4.82
C PRO A 26 -5.31 9.21 3.38
N VAL A 27 -6.60 9.05 3.12
CA VAL A 27 -7.16 9.14 1.76
C VAL A 27 -6.82 10.45 1.07
N ASP A 28 -6.83 11.55 1.82
CA ASP A 28 -6.55 12.90 1.29
C ASP A 28 -5.08 13.11 0.91
N ARG A 29 -4.19 12.21 1.30
CA ARG A 29 -2.77 12.26 0.95
C ARG A 29 -2.37 11.26 -0.11
N LEU A 30 -3.29 10.41 -0.55
CA LEU A 30 -3.00 9.40 -1.56
C LEU A 30 -2.82 10.05 -2.94
N VAL A 31 -1.82 9.58 -3.66
CA VAL A 31 -1.70 9.84 -5.09
C VAL A 31 -2.39 8.68 -5.80
N THR A 32 -3.47 8.96 -6.50
CA THR A 32 -4.35 7.94 -7.06
C THR A 32 -4.48 8.07 -8.57
N VAL A 33 -4.97 7.01 -9.18
CA VAL A 33 -5.43 7.01 -10.57
C VAL A 33 -6.92 6.75 -10.57
N ALA A 34 -7.60 7.17 -11.61
CA ALA A 34 -9.05 7.05 -11.68
C ALA A 34 -9.47 6.28 -12.93
N LYS A 35 -10.76 5.94 -12.99
CA LYS A 35 -11.35 5.30 -14.16
C LYS A 35 -11.00 6.08 -15.42
N GLY A 36 -10.59 5.37 -16.46
CA GLY A 36 -10.16 5.99 -17.71
C GLY A 36 -8.67 6.30 -17.76
N VAL A 37 -7.91 6.01 -16.71
CA VAL A 37 -6.47 6.22 -16.69
C VAL A 37 -5.79 5.50 -17.85
N THR A 38 -4.85 6.20 -18.49
CA THR A 38 -4.06 5.66 -19.60
C THR A 38 -2.64 5.34 -19.13
N PRO A 39 -1.91 4.49 -19.86
CA PRO A 39 -0.49 4.27 -19.57
C PRO A 39 0.31 5.57 -19.54
N GLU A 40 0.00 6.51 -20.43
CA GLU A 40 0.66 7.82 -20.48
C GLU A 40 0.41 8.62 -19.20
N ASP A 41 -0.82 8.56 -18.65
CA ASP A 41 -1.14 9.19 -17.37
C ASP A 41 -0.28 8.63 -16.24
N VAL A 42 -0.10 7.31 -16.19
CA VAL A 42 0.73 6.65 -15.18
C VAL A 42 2.19 7.04 -15.36
N GLU A 43 2.70 7.08 -16.59
CA GLU A 43 4.07 7.53 -16.85
C GLU A 43 4.32 8.94 -16.29
N ARG A 44 3.36 9.84 -16.47
CA ARG A 44 3.47 11.21 -15.94
C ARG A 44 3.48 11.22 -14.42
N LEU A 45 2.66 10.38 -13.79
CA LEU A 45 2.65 10.25 -12.32
C LEU A 45 3.98 9.70 -11.80
N VAL A 46 4.51 8.68 -12.45
CA VAL A 46 5.81 8.10 -12.06
C VAL A 46 6.91 9.15 -12.17
N ALA A 47 6.93 9.91 -13.25
CA ALA A 47 7.93 10.96 -13.47
C ALA A 47 7.84 12.06 -12.39
N ARG A 48 6.61 12.38 -11.93
CA ARG A 48 6.39 13.44 -10.96
C ARG A 48 6.57 12.98 -9.51
N THR A 49 6.17 11.77 -9.16
CA THR A 49 6.16 11.30 -7.77
C THR A 49 7.21 10.27 -7.45
N GLY A 50 7.65 9.49 -8.43
CA GLY A 50 8.59 8.38 -8.21
C GLY A 50 7.98 7.15 -7.57
N PHE A 51 6.67 7.13 -7.34
CA PHE A 51 6.01 5.99 -6.73
C PHE A 51 5.86 4.83 -7.72
N SER A 52 5.81 3.62 -7.21
CA SER A 52 5.64 2.42 -8.03
C SER A 52 4.22 1.92 -8.08
N ARG A 53 3.39 2.24 -7.08
CA ARG A 53 2.03 1.74 -6.94
C ARG A 53 1.06 2.87 -6.66
N TYR A 54 -0.09 2.81 -7.34
CA TYR A 54 -1.10 3.87 -7.29
C TYR A 54 -2.46 3.24 -7.03
N PRO A 55 -3.13 3.59 -5.92
CA PRO A 55 -4.50 3.17 -5.70
C PRO A 55 -5.41 3.65 -6.84
N PHE A 56 -6.36 2.81 -7.23
CA PHE A 56 -7.31 3.10 -8.29
C PHE A 56 -8.66 3.45 -7.68
N LEU A 57 -9.21 4.59 -8.11
CA LEU A 57 -10.55 5.02 -7.72
C LEU A 57 -11.56 4.67 -8.81
N ASP A 58 -12.67 4.06 -8.41
CA ASP A 58 -13.77 3.81 -9.34
C ASP A 58 -14.56 5.11 -9.62
N LYS A 59 -15.62 4.99 -10.40
CA LYS A 59 -16.43 6.16 -10.78
C LYS A 59 -17.12 6.83 -9.60
N GLU A 60 -17.32 6.11 -8.49
CA GLU A 60 -17.89 6.65 -7.26
C GLU A 60 -16.80 7.24 -6.33
N GLY A 61 -15.55 7.17 -6.72
CA GLY A 61 -14.44 7.66 -5.91
C GLY A 61 -13.98 6.69 -4.83
N HIS A 62 -14.40 5.43 -4.90
CA HIS A 62 -13.98 4.40 -3.94
C HIS A 62 -12.68 3.73 -4.39
N VAL A 63 -11.84 3.38 -3.40
CA VAL A 63 -10.60 2.66 -3.68
C VAL A 63 -10.97 1.21 -4.04
N ALA A 64 -10.84 0.88 -5.31
CA ALA A 64 -11.32 -0.39 -5.87
C ALA A 64 -10.20 -1.35 -6.30
N GLY A 65 -8.97 -0.88 -6.30
CA GLY A 65 -7.83 -1.68 -6.73
C GLY A 65 -6.58 -0.82 -6.75
N TYR A 66 -5.53 -1.30 -7.40
CA TYR A 66 -4.34 -0.49 -7.62
C TYR A 66 -3.61 -0.91 -8.90
N LEU A 67 -2.75 -0.03 -9.38
CA LEU A 67 -1.83 -0.30 -10.49
C LEU A 67 -0.40 -0.24 -10.00
N HIS A 68 0.43 -1.13 -10.52
CA HIS A 68 1.88 -1.04 -10.41
C HIS A 68 2.43 -0.48 -11.72
N LEU A 69 3.50 0.25 -11.68
CA LEU A 69 4.11 0.82 -12.89
C LEU A 69 4.42 -0.23 -13.95
N LYS A 70 4.67 -1.48 -13.56
CA LYS A 70 4.88 -2.60 -14.49
C LYS A 70 3.63 -2.93 -15.30
N ASP A 71 2.46 -2.56 -14.79
CA ASP A 71 1.18 -2.91 -15.41
C ASP A 71 0.91 -2.12 -16.70
N ILE A 72 1.69 -1.07 -16.96
CA ILE A 72 1.56 -0.26 -18.17
C ILE A 72 2.61 -0.56 -19.23
N LEU A 73 3.56 -1.47 -18.94
CA LEU A 73 4.66 -1.76 -19.87
C LEU A 73 4.21 -2.47 -21.16
N TYR A 74 2.99 -3.04 -21.19
CA TYR A 74 2.43 -3.61 -22.40
C TYR A 74 2.21 -2.58 -23.49
N ALA A 75 2.05 -1.31 -23.13
CA ALA A 75 1.73 -0.25 -24.06
C ALA A 75 2.99 0.25 -24.76
N ALA A 76 3.34 -0.39 -25.87
CA ALA A 76 4.58 -0.16 -26.59
C ALA A 76 4.51 0.97 -27.62
N ASP A 77 3.33 1.29 -28.13
CA ASP A 77 3.16 2.34 -29.15
C ASP A 77 2.26 3.48 -28.67
N ALA A 78 2.23 4.56 -29.44
CA ALA A 78 1.48 5.77 -29.09
C ALA A 78 -0.02 5.50 -28.94
N ALA A 79 -0.60 4.64 -29.75
CA ALA A 79 -2.02 4.32 -29.70
C ALA A 79 -2.34 3.60 -28.37
N ALA A 80 -1.58 2.57 -28.02
CA ALA A 80 -1.80 1.81 -26.80
C ALA A 80 -1.58 2.69 -25.56
N ARG A 81 -0.62 3.60 -25.58
CA ARG A 81 -0.32 4.50 -24.47
C ARG A 81 -1.41 5.51 -24.19
N THR A 82 -2.25 5.81 -25.16
CA THR A 82 -3.35 6.77 -25.02
C THR A 82 -4.71 6.12 -24.83
N GLU A 83 -4.77 4.80 -24.87
CA GLU A 83 -6.00 4.05 -24.56
C GLU A 83 -6.04 3.72 -23.08
N ARG A 84 -7.25 3.68 -22.50
CA ARG A 84 -7.39 3.37 -21.07
C ARG A 84 -6.82 1.99 -20.73
N VAL A 85 -6.24 1.90 -19.55
CA VAL A 85 -5.72 0.63 -19.03
C VAL A 85 -6.87 -0.35 -18.86
N PRO A 86 -6.75 -1.59 -19.39
CA PRO A 86 -7.80 -2.59 -19.22
C PRO A 86 -8.04 -2.95 -17.76
N ARG A 87 -9.29 -3.17 -17.41
CA ARG A 87 -9.70 -3.53 -16.05
C ARG A 87 -9.00 -4.77 -15.50
N LYS A 88 -8.68 -5.71 -16.35
CA LYS A 88 -7.98 -6.94 -15.97
C LYS A 88 -6.58 -6.71 -15.42
N ARG A 89 -6.02 -5.52 -15.65
CA ARG A 89 -4.70 -5.17 -15.14
C ARG A 89 -4.74 -4.58 -13.73
N LEU A 90 -5.91 -4.26 -13.23
CA LEU A 90 -6.07 -3.77 -11.87
C LEU A 90 -5.81 -4.90 -10.89
N ARG A 91 -4.99 -4.60 -9.89
CA ARG A 91 -4.64 -5.54 -8.83
C ARG A 91 -5.61 -5.38 -7.67
N ARG A 92 -5.87 -6.48 -6.98
CA ARG A 92 -6.78 -6.50 -5.84
C ARG A 92 -6.10 -5.97 -4.59
N LEU A 93 -6.91 -5.34 -3.76
CA LEU A 93 -6.50 -4.88 -2.44
C LEU A 93 -6.92 -5.90 -1.38
N ALA A 94 -6.20 -5.93 -0.27
CA ALA A 94 -6.74 -6.48 0.96
C ALA A 94 -7.62 -5.42 1.62
N THR A 95 -8.48 -5.82 2.54
CA THR A 95 -9.31 -4.91 3.33
C THR A 95 -9.09 -5.24 4.79
N VAL A 96 -8.78 -4.22 5.59
CA VAL A 96 -8.50 -4.38 7.01
C VAL A 96 -9.23 -3.30 7.81
N ALA A 97 -9.42 -3.55 9.11
CA ALA A 97 -10.00 -2.58 10.03
C ALA A 97 -8.90 -1.69 10.64
N PRO A 98 -9.21 -0.45 11.04
CA PRO A 98 -8.22 0.46 11.63
C PRO A 98 -7.58 -0.08 12.91
N THR A 99 -8.30 -0.93 13.63
CA THR A 99 -7.89 -1.49 14.93
C THR A 99 -7.11 -2.80 14.82
N GLU A 100 -6.92 -3.33 13.62
CA GLU A 100 -6.10 -4.54 13.44
C GLU A 100 -4.64 -4.23 13.70
N GLU A 101 -3.95 -5.14 14.37
CA GLU A 101 -2.52 -5.03 14.59
C GLU A 101 -1.77 -5.25 13.29
N ILE A 102 -0.66 -4.55 13.09
CA ILE A 102 0.07 -4.60 11.81
C ILE A 102 0.62 -5.98 11.49
N GLU A 103 0.87 -6.83 12.49
CA GLU A 103 1.24 -8.23 12.25
C GLU A 103 0.11 -8.98 11.54
N ASP A 104 -1.12 -8.75 11.96
CA ASP A 104 -2.30 -9.39 11.36
C ASP A 104 -2.55 -8.83 9.96
N VAL A 105 -2.35 -7.52 9.79
CA VAL A 105 -2.44 -6.87 8.48
C VAL A 105 -1.43 -7.49 7.52
N LEU A 106 -0.19 -7.66 7.97
CA LEU A 106 0.87 -8.28 7.17
C LEU A 106 0.49 -9.70 6.76
N ALA A 107 -0.03 -10.49 7.69
CA ALA A 107 -0.48 -11.86 7.42
C ALA A 107 -1.59 -11.88 6.36
N THR A 108 -2.56 -10.96 6.47
CA THR A 108 -3.65 -10.84 5.51
C THR A 108 -3.12 -10.49 4.12
N MET A 109 -2.22 -9.52 4.04
CA MET A 109 -1.64 -9.09 2.76
C MET A 109 -0.84 -10.22 2.11
N ARG A 110 -0.06 -10.95 2.88
CA ARG A 110 0.70 -12.11 2.39
C ARG A 110 -0.23 -13.22 1.90
N GLY A 111 -1.27 -13.51 2.68
CA GLY A 111 -2.24 -14.54 2.32
C GLY A 111 -2.98 -14.23 1.02
N ASN A 112 -3.24 -12.97 0.77
CA ASN A 112 -3.92 -12.50 -0.45
C ASN A 112 -2.95 -12.17 -1.59
N GLY A 113 -1.65 -12.18 -1.34
CA GLY A 113 -0.66 -11.84 -2.35
C GLY A 113 -0.74 -10.39 -2.81
N THR A 114 -1.14 -9.47 -1.94
CA THR A 114 -1.31 -8.07 -2.28
C THR A 114 -0.29 -7.17 -1.58
N HIS A 115 0.06 -6.07 -2.22
CA HIS A 115 0.99 -5.07 -1.69
C HIS A 115 0.26 -3.85 -1.10
N LEU A 116 -1.04 -3.74 -1.27
CA LEU A 116 -1.85 -2.66 -0.72
C LEU A 116 -3.04 -3.22 0.03
N ALA A 117 -3.40 -2.56 1.13
CA ALA A 117 -4.62 -2.85 1.90
C ALA A 117 -5.37 -1.56 2.14
N ARG A 118 -6.67 -1.56 1.88
CA ARG A 118 -7.51 -0.43 2.26
C ARG A 118 -7.97 -0.61 3.70
N VAL A 119 -7.97 0.48 4.44
CA VAL A 119 -8.43 0.51 5.83
C VAL A 119 -9.84 1.05 5.85
N VAL A 120 -10.77 0.23 6.33
CA VAL A 120 -12.20 0.54 6.32
C VAL A 120 -12.70 0.65 7.75
N ASP A 121 -13.34 1.76 8.08
CA ASP A 121 -13.87 2.00 9.41
C ASP A 121 -15.20 1.23 9.63
N PRO A 122 -15.74 1.23 10.87
CA PRO A 122 -17.00 0.51 11.14
C PRO A 122 -18.20 0.99 10.33
N THR A 123 -18.16 2.19 9.77
CA THR A 123 -19.24 2.71 8.91
C THR A 123 -19.13 2.23 7.47
N GLY A 124 -18.06 1.54 7.13
CA GLY A 124 -17.79 1.06 5.77
C GLY A 124 -17.02 2.05 4.91
N GLU A 125 -16.55 3.16 5.50
CA GLU A 125 -15.79 4.17 4.77
C GLU A 125 -14.30 3.84 4.76
N VAL A 126 -13.67 4.01 3.59
CA VAL A 126 -12.22 3.86 3.46
C VAL A 126 -11.55 5.12 4.01
N ILE A 127 -10.74 4.95 5.06
CA ILE A 127 -10.04 6.06 5.70
C ILE A 127 -8.57 6.18 5.30
N GLY A 128 -8.02 5.16 4.69
CA GLY A 128 -6.63 5.18 4.23
C GLY A 128 -6.23 3.90 3.53
N VAL A 129 -4.98 3.87 3.10
CA VAL A 129 -4.38 2.70 2.44
C VAL A 129 -3.03 2.42 3.08
N ILE A 130 -2.80 1.14 3.35
CA ILE A 130 -1.52 0.64 3.84
C ILE A 130 -0.74 0.07 2.67
N PHE A 131 0.50 0.50 2.53
CA PHE A 131 1.44 -0.06 1.57
C PHE A 131 2.31 -1.07 2.31
N LEU A 132 2.50 -2.25 1.73
CA LEU A 132 3.32 -3.31 2.33
C LEU A 132 4.72 -2.81 2.69
N GLU A 133 5.31 -1.98 1.83
CA GLU A 133 6.63 -1.41 2.07
C GLU A 133 6.70 -0.57 3.33
N ASP A 134 5.61 0.11 3.71
CA ASP A 134 5.55 0.91 4.95
C ASP A 134 5.57 0.02 6.19
N ILE A 135 4.92 -1.14 6.11
CA ILE A 135 4.97 -2.13 7.19
C ILE A 135 6.40 -2.68 7.34
N VAL A 136 7.03 -3.00 6.22
CA VAL A 136 8.41 -3.51 6.21
C VAL A 136 9.38 -2.47 6.77
N GLU A 137 9.25 -1.21 6.38
CA GLU A 137 10.04 -0.11 6.90
C GLU A 137 9.86 0.06 8.41
N GLU A 138 8.62 -0.06 8.88
CA GLU A 138 8.32 0.02 10.31
C GLU A 138 9.03 -1.09 11.09
N LEU A 139 9.00 -2.31 10.58
CA LEU A 139 9.67 -3.44 11.20
C LEU A 139 11.19 -3.27 11.19
N VAL A 140 11.76 -2.87 10.06
CA VAL A 140 13.20 -2.66 9.89
C VAL A 140 13.66 -1.49 10.78
N GLY A 141 12.92 -0.39 10.81
CA GLY A 141 13.21 0.75 11.66
C GLY A 141 13.24 0.38 13.14
N THR A 142 12.28 -0.41 13.59
CA THR A 142 12.17 -0.88 14.96
C THR A 142 13.38 -1.78 15.32
N ILE A 143 13.76 -2.68 14.43
CA ILE A 143 14.92 -3.56 14.62
C ILE A 143 16.21 -2.74 14.67
N SER A 144 16.37 -1.77 13.76
CA SER A 144 17.54 -0.89 13.73
C SER A 144 17.67 -0.09 15.02
N ASP A 145 16.57 0.44 15.55
CA ASP A 145 16.55 1.18 16.81
C ASP A 145 16.96 0.27 17.98
N ALA A 146 16.53 -0.98 17.96
CA ALA A 146 16.93 -1.96 18.97
C ALA A 146 18.43 -2.26 18.90
N GLU A 147 19.00 -2.37 17.72
CA GLU A 147 20.42 -2.66 17.52
C GLU A 147 21.33 -1.49 17.91
N THR A 148 20.84 -0.26 17.82
CA THR A 148 21.64 0.92 18.17
C THR A 148 21.66 1.22 19.66
N ARG A 149 20.86 0.51 20.45
CA ARG A 149 20.82 0.62 21.90
C ARG A 149 21.65 -0.49 22.55
#